data_16ccf0120ee47a4fe2d30d530ba5da67
#
_entry.id   16ccf0120ee47a4fe2d30d530ba5da67
#
_cell.length_a   1.000
_cell.length_b   1.000
_cell.length_c   1.000
_cell.angle_alpha   90.00
_cell.angle_beta   90.00
_cell.angle_gamma   90.00
#
_symmetry.space_group_name_H-M   'P 1'
#
loop_
_entity.id
_entity.type
_entity.pdbx_description
1 polymer ?
#
loop_
_entity_poly.entity_id
_entity_poly.type
_entity_poly.pdbx_seq_one_letter_code
_entity_poly.pdbx_strand_id
1 'polypeptide(L)'
;MINTLIILYLSLLLIGCEKNNQPPITVKKVQLVEVKKEETEERFGKIYAKGSKLPYTGKIISFFASGEKKSEEEYRNGEPHGLTVYWNKDGTFRQKSNFNEGKLHGLNVMWVNGGQKLFEINSNNGRRDGLNTYWYSNGQKRTEENFKNGKKNGLFTVWHENGQKKYEVKWQEDEKIESSEKFWNNRGEAVKSMDESLQ
;
A
#
# COMPACT_ATOMS: atom_id res chain seq x y z
N MET A 1 -2.81 26.15 -28.61
CA MET A 1 -3.69 25.48 -27.62
C MET A 1 -2.92 25.43 -26.32
N ILE A 2 -3.40 26.14 -25.31
CA ILE A 2 -2.68 26.41 -24.06
C ILE A 2 -2.80 25.20 -23.14
N ASN A 3 -1.65 24.53 -22.91
CA ASN A 3 -1.57 23.46 -21.89
C ASN A 3 -1.72 24.10 -20.50
N THR A 4 -2.84 23.86 -19.85
CA THR A 4 -3.07 24.30 -18.48
C THR A 4 -2.27 23.38 -17.53
N LEU A 5 -1.10 23.84 -17.13
CA LEU A 5 -0.26 23.21 -16.12
C LEU A 5 -0.90 23.45 -14.74
N ILE A 6 -1.48 22.43 -14.14
CA ILE A 6 -2.03 22.54 -12.77
C ILE A 6 -0.89 22.29 -11.78
N ILE A 7 -0.56 23.33 -11.02
CA ILE A 7 0.53 23.35 -10.04
C ILE A 7 -0.06 23.16 -8.65
N LEU A 8 0.22 22.02 -8.02
CA LEU A 8 -0.15 21.78 -6.62
C LEU A 8 1.05 21.99 -5.70
N TYR A 9 0.81 22.74 -4.60
CA TYR A 9 1.85 23.12 -3.63
C TYR A 9 1.72 22.34 -2.31
N LEU A 10 2.77 21.63 -1.90
CA LEU A 10 2.88 21.01 -0.56
C LEU A 10 3.87 21.83 0.29
N SER A 11 3.41 22.38 1.41
CA SER A 11 4.25 23.12 2.37
C SER A 11 4.54 22.23 3.59
N LEU A 12 5.81 21.97 3.87
CA LEU A 12 6.26 21.36 5.12
C LEU A 12 6.86 22.46 6.00
N LEU A 13 6.26 22.70 7.15
CA LEU A 13 6.80 23.57 8.19
C LEU A 13 7.56 22.71 9.21
N LEU A 14 8.87 22.91 9.31
CA LEU A 14 9.69 22.44 10.43
C LEU A 14 9.95 23.64 11.34
N ILE A 15 9.43 23.59 12.56
CA ILE A 15 9.74 24.55 13.62
C ILE A 15 10.85 23.93 14.46
N GLY A 16 12.05 24.43 14.34
CA GLY A 16 13.17 24.17 15.25
C GLY A 16 13.54 25.44 15.98
N CYS A 17 13.51 25.42 17.30
CA CYS A 17 13.84 26.54 18.15
C CYS A 17 15.33 26.46 18.53
N GLU A 18 16.19 27.29 17.88
CA GLU A 18 17.49 27.69 18.42
C GLU A 18 17.94 29.02 17.80
N LYS A 19 18.40 29.93 18.68
CA LYS A 19 18.89 31.25 18.31
C LYS A 19 20.26 31.13 17.61
N ASN A 20 20.22 31.01 16.28
CA ASN A 20 21.38 31.30 15.44
C ASN A 20 20.93 32.22 14.31
N ASN A 21 21.65 33.35 14.15
CA ASN A 21 21.46 34.37 13.13
C ASN A 21 21.81 33.85 11.71
N GLN A 22 21.19 32.77 11.29
CA GLN A 22 21.22 32.36 9.89
C GLN A 22 19.89 32.78 9.21
N PRO A 23 19.94 33.27 7.96
CA PRO A 23 18.74 33.62 7.23
C PRO A 23 17.85 32.37 7.11
N PRO A 24 16.52 32.50 7.12
CA PRO A 24 15.62 31.37 7.03
C PRO A 24 15.93 30.55 5.80
N ILE A 25 16.17 29.25 5.99
CA ILE A 25 16.34 28.30 4.88
C ILE A 25 15.03 28.33 4.11
N THR A 26 15.02 29.00 2.97
CA THR A 26 13.90 28.99 2.04
C THR A 26 13.85 27.58 1.42
N VAL A 27 13.05 26.70 2.00
CA VAL A 27 12.77 25.40 1.38
C VAL A 27 12.08 25.70 0.06
N LYS A 28 12.81 25.58 -1.05
CA LYS A 28 12.21 25.65 -2.38
C LYS A 28 11.13 24.58 -2.46
N LYS A 29 9.89 25.04 -2.63
CA LYS A 29 8.72 24.19 -2.87
C LYS A 29 9.00 23.32 -4.07
N VAL A 30 9.10 22.00 -3.86
CA VAL A 30 9.24 21.03 -4.97
C VAL A 30 7.92 21.04 -5.72
N GLN A 31 7.95 21.57 -6.92
CA GLN A 31 6.81 21.57 -7.82
C GLN A 31 6.75 20.21 -8.50
N LEU A 32 5.77 19.36 -8.12
CA LEU A 32 5.50 18.11 -8.83
C LEU A 32 4.85 18.45 -10.18
N VAL A 33 5.48 18.06 -11.26
CA VAL A 33 4.93 18.16 -12.61
C VAL A 33 3.92 17.02 -12.78
N GLU A 34 2.71 17.33 -13.24
CA GLU A 34 1.69 16.33 -13.55
C GLU A 34 1.61 16.15 -15.07
N VAL A 35 1.57 14.90 -15.52
CA VAL A 35 1.36 14.55 -16.94
C VAL A 35 0.29 13.46 -17.04
N LYS A 36 -0.37 13.42 -18.19
CA LYS A 36 -1.29 12.32 -18.49
C LYS A 36 -0.51 11.07 -18.91
N LYS A 37 -1.07 9.90 -18.66
CA LYS A 37 -0.43 8.62 -18.98
C LYS A 37 -0.09 8.50 -20.46
N GLU A 38 -0.94 8.99 -21.36
CA GLU A 38 -0.72 9.00 -22.80
C GLU A 38 0.44 9.90 -23.26
N GLU A 39 0.92 10.80 -22.40
CA GLU A 39 2.07 11.67 -22.64
C GLU A 39 3.38 11.06 -22.16
N THR A 40 3.35 9.82 -21.69
CA THR A 40 4.52 9.07 -21.22
C THR A 40 4.88 7.90 -22.12
N GLU A 41 6.09 7.44 -22.00
CA GLU A 41 6.61 6.23 -22.65
C GLU A 41 7.57 5.49 -21.72
N GLU A 42 7.65 4.17 -21.87
CA GLU A 42 8.61 3.35 -21.13
C GLU A 42 9.83 3.04 -22.00
N ARG A 43 11.02 3.26 -21.44
CA ARG A 43 12.31 2.92 -22.05
C ARG A 43 13.22 2.33 -21.00
N PHE A 44 13.81 1.17 -21.26
CA PHE A 44 14.77 0.50 -20.37
C PHE A 44 14.24 0.30 -18.93
N GLY A 45 12.95 -0.04 -18.79
CA GLY A 45 12.29 -0.24 -17.50
C GLY A 45 12.03 1.04 -16.68
N LYS A 46 12.19 2.22 -17.32
CA LYS A 46 11.90 3.52 -16.69
C LYS A 46 10.88 4.31 -17.50
N ILE A 47 10.11 5.12 -16.80
CA ILE A 47 9.13 6.03 -17.44
C ILE A 47 9.79 7.37 -17.79
N TYR A 48 9.44 7.85 -18.97
CA TYR A 48 9.84 9.15 -19.50
C TYR A 48 8.60 9.92 -19.96
N ALA A 49 8.63 11.25 -19.88
CA ALA A 49 7.69 12.04 -20.69
C ALA A 49 8.08 11.93 -22.15
N LYS A 50 7.11 11.86 -23.07
CA LYS A 50 7.37 11.74 -24.50
C LYS A 50 8.29 12.85 -24.99
N GLY A 51 9.34 12.45 -25.71
CA GLY A 51 10.37 13.36 -26.21
C GLY A 51 11.42 13.80 -25.19
N SER A 52 11.29 13.42 -23.91
CA SER A 52 12.29 13.71 -22.88
C SER A 52 13.49 12.77 -22.99
N LYS A 53 14.69 13.31 -22.75
CA LYS A 53 15.92 12.51 -22.61
C LYS A 53 16.14 12.07 -21.15
N LEU A 54 15.49 12.72 -20.17
CA LEU A 54 15.63 12.41 -18.76
C LEU A 54 14.43 11.58 -18.27
N PRO A 55 14.66 10.61 -17.37
CA PRO A 55 13.59 9.87 -16.72
C PRO A 55 12.64 10.82 -15.99
N TYR A 56 11.36 10.45 -15.96
CA TYR A 56 10.30 11.28 -15.42
C TYR A 56 10.34 11.35 -13.88
N THR A 57 10.12 12.54 -13.35
CA THR A 57 9.89 12.77 -11.92
C THR A 57 8.65 13.65 -11.77
N GLY A 58 7.61 13.13 -11.09
CA GLY A 58 6.34 13.82 -10.92
C GLY A 58 5.19 12.85 -10.77
N LYS A 59 3.97 13.32 -11.06
CA LYS A 59 2.74 12.52 -11.02
C LYS A 59 2.27 12.18 -12.43
N ILE A 60 1.89 10.92 -12.62
CA ILE A 60 1.22 10.46 -13.83
C ILE A 60 -0.24 10.20 -13.48
N ILE A 61 -1.14 10.80 -14.26
CA ILE A 61 -2.58 10.65 -14.07
C ILE A 61 -3.17 9.93 -15.28
N SER A 62 -4.04 8.98 -15.04
CA SER A 62 -4.85 8.36 -16.09
C SER A 62 -6.34 8.48 -15.80
N PHE A 63 -7.15 8.41 -16.86
CA PHE A 63 -8.59 8.53 -16.78
C PHE A 63 -9.25 7.34 -17.46
N PHE A 64 -10.45 7.02 -17.03
CA PHE A 64 -11.35 6.14 -17.78
C PHE A 64 -11.82 6.86 -19.05
N ALA A 65 -12.33 6.09 -20.02
CA ALA A 65 -12.90 6.68 -21.24
C ALA A 65 -14.09 7.61 -20.96
N SER A 66 -14.78 7.42 -19.83
CA SER A 66 -15.87 8.23 -19.35
C SER A 66 -15.44 9.54 -18.67
N GLY A 67 -14.13 9.73 -18.44
CA GLY A 67 -13.55 10.98 -17.93
C GLY A 67 -13.18 10.96 -16.45
N GLU A 68 -13.64 9.97 -15.67
CA GLU A 68 -13.29 9.85 -14.24
C GLU A 68 -11.83 9.44 -14.07
N LYS A 69 -11.21 9.88 -12.95
CA LYS A 69 -9.84 9.51 -12.61
C LYS A 69 -9.73 8.00 -12.39
N LYS A 70 -8.78 7.36 -13.08
CA LYS A 70 -8.48 5.92 -13.01
C LYS A 70 -7.26 5.65 -12.15
N SER A 71 -6.17 6.43 -12.30
CA SER A 71 -4.98 6.31 -11.47
C SER A 71 -4.30 7.65 -11.24
N GLU A 72 -3.57 7.71 -10.14
CA GLU A 72 -2.57 8.74 -9.83
C GLU A 72 -1.34 8.02 -9.27
N GLU A 73 -0.19 8.19 -9.93
CA GLU A 73 1.02 7.43 -9.68
C GLU A 73 2.20 8.39 -9.55
N GLU A 74 2.92 8.33 -8.44
CA GLU A 74 4.11 9.16 -8.23
C GLU A 74 5.36 8.43 -8.71
N TYR A 75 6.23 9.18 -9.40
CA TYR A 75 7.49 8.70 -9.97
C TYR A 75 8.66 9.59 -9.57
N ARG A 76 9.82 8.96 -9.39
CA ARG A 76 11.11 9.63 -9.24
C ARG A 76 12.14 8.94 -10.12
N ASN A 77 12.82 9.71 -10.98
CA ASN A 77 13.82 9.18 -11.92
C ASN A 77 13.30 8.00 -12.76
N GLY A 78 12.02 8.06 -13.17
CA GLY A 78 11.36 7.05 -13.99
C GLY A 78 10.90 5.80 -13.26
N GLU A 79 11.07 5.72 -11.95
CA GLU A 79 10.67 4.60 -11.10
C GLU A 79 9.51 5.00 -10.17
N PRO A 80 8.55 4.10 -9.88
CA PRO A 80 7.52 4.35 -8.90
C PRO A 80 8.12 4.78 -7.57
N HIS A 81 7.64 5.92 -7.02
CA HIS A 81 8.15 6.47 -5.76
C HIS A 81 7.06 7.33 -5.10
N GLY A 82 6.73 7.05 -3.85
CA GLY A 82 5.62 7.71 -3.17
C GLY A 82 4.30 6.97 -3.35
N LEU A 83 3.19 7.70 -3.31
CA LEU A 83 1.86 7.12 -3.31
C LEU A 83 1.36 6.84 -4.73
N THR A 84 0.84 5.64 -4.93
CA THR A 84 0.06 5.24 -6.11
C THR A 84 -1.37 4.92 -5.68
N VAL A 85 -2.35 5.49 -6.36
CA VAL A 85 -3.78 5.26 -6.12
C VAL A 85 -4.47 4.85 -7.40
N TYR A 86 -5.29 3.81 -7.31
CA TYR A 86 -6.19 3.38 -8.37
C TYR A 86 -7.63 3.48 -7.88
N TRP A 87 -8.52 3.92 -8.76
CA TRP A 87 -9.96 4.02 -8.53
C TRP A 87 -10.74 3.08 -9.43
N ASN A 88 -11.92 2.72 -9.00
CA ASN A 88 -12.97 2.13 -9.81
C ASN A 88 -13.71 3.24 -10.60
N LYS A 89 -14.52 2.86 -11.59
CA LYS A 89 -15.31 3.84 -12.37
C LYS A 89 -16.33 4.61 -11.54
N ASP A 90 -16.79 4.04 -10.42
CA ASP A 90 -17.72 4.67 -9.48
C ASP A 90 -17.03 5.66 -8.51
N GLY A 91 -15.72 5.88 -8.65
CA GLY A 91 -14.93 6.76 -7.80
C GLY A 91 -14.46 6.12 -6.48
N THR A 92 -14.85 4.90 -6.18
CA THR A 92 -14.35 4.18 -5.00
C THR A 92 -12.90 3.76 -5.19
N PHE A 93 -12.16 3.62 -4.08
CA PHE A 93 -10.79 3.13 -4.16
C PHE A 93 -10.74 1.66 -4.57
N ARG A 94 -9.84 1.34 -5.51
CA ARG A 94 -9.48 -0.03 -5.87
C ARG A 94 -8.19 -0.45 -5.17
N GLN A 95 -7.18 0.43 -5.14
CA GLN A 95 -5.89 0.15 -4.53
C GLN A 95 -5.17 1.43 -4.11
N LYS A 96 -4.46 1.37 -2.99
CA LYS A 96 -3.46 2.35 -2.58
C LYS A 96 -2.16 1.61 -2.25
N SER A 97 -1.05 2.06 -2.82
CA SER A 97 0.26 1.46 -2.62
C SER A 97 1.31 2.56 -2.44
N ASN A 98 2.26 2.31 -1.56
CA ASN A 98 3.41 3.19 -1.43
C ASN A 98 4.65 2.49 -2.01
N PHE A 99 5.48 3.26 -2.69
CA PHE A 99 6.70 2.79 -3.32
C PHE A 99 7.91 3.60 -2.88
N ASN A 100 9.05 2.94 -2.84
CA ASN A 100 10.36 3.57 -2.73
C ASN A 100 11.28 2.93 -3.77
N GLU A 101 11.75 3.73 -4.75
CA GLU A 101 12.64 3.28 -5.82
C GLU A 101 12.16 1.98 -6.48
N GLY A 102 10.93 2.00 -6.99
CA GLY A 102 10.28 0.88 -7.68
C GLY A 102 9.80 -0.27 -6.78
N LYS A 103 10.09 -0.26 -5.48
CA LYS A 103 9.74 -1.33 -4.55
C LYS A 103 8.61 -0.90 -3.62
N LEU A 104 7.70 -1.82 -3.32
CA LEU A 104 6.66 -1.59 -2.31
C LEU A 104 7.29 -1.23 -0.96
N HIS A 105 6.82 -0.12 -0.35
CA HIS A 105 7.33 0.39 0.92
C HIS A 105 6.20 1.04 1.72
N GLY A 106 5.98 0.58 2.96
CA GLY A 106 4.86 1.01 3.78
C GLY A 106 3.59 0.22 3.50
N LEU A 107 2.44 0.82 3.79
CA LEU A 107 1.13 0.17 3.72
C LEU A 107 0.60 0.11 2.29
N ASN A 108 0.16 -1.09 1.87
CA ASN A 108 -0.55 -1.35 0.63
C ASN A 108 -1.94 -1.87 0.96
N VAL A 109 -2.97 -1.29 0.38
CA VAL A 109 -4.37 -1.63 0.63
C VAL A 109 -5.06 -1.90 -0.69
N MET A 110 -5.84 -2.96 -0.75
CA MET A 110 -6.70 -3.27 -1.88
C MET A 110 -8.14 -3.45 -1.42
N TRP A 111 -9.07 -2.95 -2.23
CA TRP A 111 -10.51 -3.09 -2.03
C TRP A 111 -11.13 -3.83 -3.21
N VAL A 112 -12.17 -4.59 -2.94
CA VAL A 112 -13.06 -5.11 -3.98
C VAL A 112 -14.15 -4.08 -4.30
N ASN A 113 -14.91 -4.30 -5.37
CA ASN A 113 -16.03 -3.45 -5.72
C ASN A 113 -16.99 -3.32 -4.54
N GLY A 114 -17.49 -2.08 -4.31
CA GLY A 114 -18.33 -1.77 -3.15
C GLY A 114 -17.56 -1.27 -1.92
N GLY A 115 -16.21 -1.09 -2.03
CA GLY A 115 -15.39 -0.47 -0.98
C GLY A 115 -14.99 -1.39 0.17
N GLN A 116 -15.31 -2.70 0.09
CA GLN A 116 -14.87 -3.69 1.07
C GLN A 116 -13.36 -3.94 0.94
N LYS A 117 -12.60 -3.88 2.04
CA LYS A 117 -11.18 -4.23 2.03
C LYS A 117 -10.98 -5.71 1.69
N LEU A 118 -10.02 -5.99 0.82
CA LEU A 118 -9.55 -7.33 0.50
C LEU A 118 -8.30 -7.67 1.31
N PHE A 119 -7.33 -6.75 1.35
CA PHE A 119 -6.14 -6.90 2.18
C PHE A 119 -5.50 -5.55 2.54
N GLU A 120 -4.72 -5.58 3.61
CA GLU A 120 -3.70 -4.60 3.99
C GLU A 120 -2.38 -5.34 4.18
N ILE A 121 -1.33 -4.90 3.48
CA ILE A 121 -0.01 -5.50 3.50
C ILE A 121 1.02 -4.42 3.80
N ASN A 122 1.81 -4.63 4.84
CA ASN A 122 2.95 -3.79 5.16
C ASN A 122 4.21 -4.35 4.50
N SER A 123 4.97 -3.47 3.86
CA SER A 123 6.18 -3.83 3.13
C SER A 123 7.32 -2.87 3.46
N ASN A 124 8.53 -3.37 3.45
CA ASN A 124 9.76 -2.59 3.54
C ASN A 124 10.69 -3.00 2.39
N ASN A 125 10.88 -2.08 1.43
CA ASN A 125 11.71 -2.28 0.24
C ASN A 125 11.41 -3.61 -0.49
N GLY A 126 10.12 -3.87 -0.75
CA GLY A 126 9.63 -5.04 -1.48
C GLY A 126 9.49 -6.33 -0.66
N ARG A 127 9.84 -6.32 0.63
CA ARG A 127 9.65 -7.45 1.54
C ARG A 127 8.52 -7.17 2.50
N ARG A 128 7.70 -8.18 2.82
CA ARG A 128 6.68 -8.04 3.87
C ARG A 128 7.36 -7.71 5.21
N ASP A 129 6.86 -6.67 5.91
CA ASP A 129 7.41 -6.24 7.20
C ASP A 129 6.31 -5.58 8.01
N GLY A 130 5.92 -6.18 9.13
CA GLY A 130 4.79 -5.77 9.96
C GLY A 130 3.57 -6.65 9.80
N LEU A 131 2.42 -6.16 10.28
CA LEU A 131 1.15 -6.86 10.26
C LEU A 131 0.52 -6.80 8.86
N ASN A 132 0.11 -7.96 8.34
CA ASN A 132 -0.70 -8.10 7.13
C ASN A 132 -2.06 -8.67 7.50
N THR A 133 -3.12 -8.05 6.99
CA THR A 133 -4.50 -8.43 7.29
C THR A 133 -5.26 -8.71 6.00
N TYR A 134 -6.03 -9.77 5.99
CA TYR A 134 -6.92 -10.16 4.89
C TYR A 134 -8.34 -10.27 5.41
N TRP A 135 -9.32 -9.95 4.56
CA TRP A 135 -10.73 -9.98 4.90
C TRP A 135 -11.52 -10.92 4.01
N TYR A 136 -12.60 -11.45 4.55
CA TYR A 136 -13.67 -12.09 3.81
C TYR A 136 -14.51 -11.06 3.07
N SER A 137 -15.30 -11.51 2.11
CA SER A 137 -16.23 -10.65 1.34
C SER A 137 -17.33 -10.02 2.22
N ASN A 138 -17.66 -10.63 3.36
CA ASN A 138 -18.61 -10.10 4.33
C ASN A 138 -18.03 -9.01 5.27
N GLY A 139 -16.75 -8.67 5.12
CA GLY A 139 -16.07 -7.63 5.91
C GLY A 139 -15.41 -8.12 7.19
N GLN A 140 -15.61 -9.37 7.56
CA GLN A 140 -14.92 -9.96 8.71
C GLN A 140 -13.46 -10.25 8.38
N LYS A 141 -12.57 -10.14 9.37
CA LYS A 141 -11.18 -10.58 9.20
C LYS A 141 -11.13 -12.06 8.86
N ARG A 142 -10.28 -12.40 7.87
CA ARG A 142 -9.99 -13.78 7.50
C ARG A 142 -8.67 -14.26 8.10
N THR A 143 -7.63 -13.44 7.97
CA THR A 143 -6.28 -13.81 8.42
C THR A 143 -5.51 -12.57 8.84
N GLU A 144 -4.75 -12.68 9.90
CA GLU A 144 -3.68 -11.75 10.27
C GLU A 144 -2.36 -12.51 10.36
N GLU A 145 -1.31 -11.92 9.76
CA GLU A 145 0.03 -12.49 9.70
C GLU A 145 1.06 -11.43 10.05
N ASN A 146 1.99 -11.75 10.94
CA ASN A 146 3.10 -10.86 11.25
C ASN A 146 4.36 -11.30 10.49
N PHE A 147 5.02 -10.32 9.89
CA PHE A 147 6.26 -10.50 9.15
C PHE A 147 7.37 -9.59 9.66
N LYS A 148 8.61 -10.07 9.54
CA LYS A 148 9.82 -9.29 9.75
C LYS A 148 10.81 -9.63 8.65
N ASN A 149 11.23 -8.62 7.87
CA ASN A 149 12.19 -8.78 6.75
C ASN A 149 11.78 -9.87 5.74
N GLY A 150 10.48 -10.07 5.50
CA GLY A 150 9.94 -11.06 4.55
C GLY A 150 9.64 -12.42 5.15
N LYS A 151 10.05 -12.69 6.40
CA LYS A 151 9.81 -13.95 7.10
C LYS A 151 8.65 -13.85 8.06
N LYS A 152 7.86 -14.90 8.22
CA LYS A 152 6.82 -14.99 9.26
C LYS A 152 7.48 -14.87 10.64
N ASN A 153 7.04 -13.90 11.43
CA ASN A 153 7.62 -13.63 12.74
C ASN A 153 6.56 -12.99 13.64
N GLY A 154 6.02 -13.74 14.59
CA GLY A 154 4.96 -13.31 15.47
C GLY A 154 3.71 -14.15 15.33
N LEU A 155 2.58 -13.57 15.68
CA LEU A 155 1.30 -14.26 15.72
C LEU A 155 0.71 -14.36 14.31
N PHE A 156 0.21 -15.55 13.98
CA PHE A 156 -0.65 -15.84 12.83
C PHE A 156 -2.03 -16.23 13.37
N THR A 157 -3.07 -15.56 12.92
CA THR A 157 -4.44 -15.81 13.34
C THR A 157 -5.37 -15.97 12.13
N VAL A 158 -6.24 -16.95 12.18
CA VAL A 158 -7.31 -17.20 11.20
C VAL A 158 -8.66 -17.10 11.91
N TRP A 159 -9.64 -16.54 11.25
CA TRP A 159 -11.03 -16.45 11.73
C TRP A 159 -11.97 -17.24 10.84
N HIS A 160 -13.08 -17.65 11.38
CA HIS A 160 -14.28 -18.10 10.67
C HIS A 160 -14.96 -16.89 10.01
N GLU A 161 -15.82 -17.13 9.01
CA GLU A 161 -16.58 -16.05 8.35
C GLU A 161 -17.59 -15.34 9.27
N ASN A 162 -17.92 -15.92 10.41
CA ASN A 162 -18.75 -15.30 11.44
C ASN A 162 -17.96 -14.40 12.41
N GLY A 163 -16.63 -14.26 12.21
CA GLY A 163 -15.74 -13.42 13.01
C GLY A 163 -15.18 -14.07 14.25
N GLN A 164 -15.54 -15.30 14.59
CA GLN A 164 -14.91 -16.06 15.68
C GLN A 164 -13.52 -16.53 15.28
N LYS A 165 -12.58 -16.57 16.21
CA LYS A 165 -11.26 -17.17 15.95
C LYS A 165 -11.44 -18.64 15.55
N LYS A 166 -10.61 -19.09 14.59
CA LYS A 166 -10.53 -20.46 14.12
C LYS A 166 -9.21 -21.12 14.50
N TYR A 167 -8.12 -20.39 14.33
CA TYR A 167 -6.77 -20.90 14.52
C TYR A 167 -5.81 -19.77 14.92
N GLU A 168 -4.88 -20.08 15.78
CA GLU A 168 -3.80 -19.17 16.18
C GLU A 168 -2.51 -19.97 16.40
N VAL A 169 -1.38 -19.44 15.91
CA VAL A 169 -0.06 -20.02 16.12
C VAL A 169 1.01 -18.94 16.08
N LYS A 170 2.11 -19.16 16.78
CA LYS A 170 3.29 -18.27 16.71
C LYS A 170 4.30 -18.78 15.70
N TRP A 171 4.92 -17.86 14.98
CA TRP A 171 6.02 -18.09 14.08
C TRP A 171 7.26 -17.33 14.53
N GLN A 172 8.44 -17.90 14.27
CA GLN A 172 9.73 -17.25 14.49
C GLN A 172 10.63 -17.58 13.28
N GLU A 173 11.01 -16.55 12.50
CA GLU A 173 11.91 -16.66 11.34
C GLU A 173 11.48 -17.78 10.34
N ASP A 174 10.17 -17.87 10.01
CA ASP A 174 9.49 -18.87 9.19
C ASP A 174 9.36 -20.26 9.84
N GLU A 175 9.80 -20.43 11.08
CA GLU A 175 9.60 -21.68 11.82
C GLU A 175 8.32 -21.58 12.68
N LYS A 176 7.45 -22.58 12.53
CA LYS A 176 6.21 -22.67 13.30
C LYS A 176 6.50 -23.22 14.70
N ILE A 177 6.00 -22.53 15.73
CA ILE A 177 6.10 -22.98 17.12
C ILE A 177 4.87 -23.84 17.43
N GLU A 178 4.97 -25.15 17.17
CA GLU A 178 3.88 -26.14 17.28
C GLU A 178 3.17 -26.07 18.66
N SER A 179 3.92 -25.93 19.75
CA SER A 179 3.37 -25.85 21.09
C SER A 179 2.49 -24.60 21.36
N SER A 180 2.45 -23.67 20.41
CA SER A 180 1.64 -22.44 20.52
C SER A 180 0.31 -22.53 19.76
N GLU A 181 0.02 -23.64 19.11
CA GLU A 181 -1.21 -23.82 18.33
C GLU A 181 -2.44 -23.82 19.22
N LYS A 182 -3.47 -23.14 18.76
CA LYS A 182 -4.79 -23.08 19.38
C LYS A 182 -5.86 -23.13 18.31
N PHE A 183 -6.94 -23.85 18.61
CA PHE A 183 -8.04 -24.08 17.68
C PHE A 183 -9.37 -23.73 18.35
N TRP A 184 -10.31 -23.22 17.58
CA TRP A 184 -11.67 -22.92 18.02
C TRP A 184 -12.67 -23.32 16.93
N ASN A 185 -13.82 -23.84 17.34
CA ASN A 185 -14.91 -24.11 16.42
C ASN A 185 -15.66 -22.82 16.04
N ASN A 186 -16.65 -22.94 15.17
CA ASN A 186 -17.44 -21.79 14.68
C ASN A 186 -18.33 -21.11 15.76
N ARG A 187 -18.46 -21.72 16.94
CA ARG A 187 -19.12 -21.12 18.12
C ARG A 187 -18.16 -20.37 19.03
N GLY A 188 -16.86 -20.40 18.71
CA GLY A 188 -15.79 -19.77 19.50
C GLY A 188 -15.34 -20.63 20.70
N GLU A 189 -15.73 -21.89 20.76
CA GLU A 189 -15.31 -22.83 21.80
C GLU A 189 -13.94 -23.41 21.44
N ALA A 190 -13.02 -23.48 22.41
CA ALA A 190 -11.70 -24.06 22.21
C ALA A 190 -11.81 -25.57 21.95
N VAL A 191 -11.09 -26.04 20.95
CA VAL A 191 -11.04 -27.45 20.52
C VAL A 191 -9.60 -27.94 20.40
N LYS A 192 -9.39 -29.24 20.24
CA LYS A 192 -8.05 -29.84 20.33
C LYS A 192 -7.33 -29.92 18.98
N SER A 193 -8.04 -29.82 17.88
CA SER A 193 -7.48 -29.99 16.55
C SER A 193 -8.14 -29.11 15.49
N MET A 194 -7.48 -29.01 14.33
CA MET A 194 -8.02 -28.33 13.18
C MET A 194 -9.33 -28.98 12.67
N ASP A 195 -9.42 -30.31 12.70
CA ASP A 195 -10.62 -31.03 12.23
C ASP A 195 -11.84 -30.69 13.09
N GLU A 196 -11.67 -30.59 14.42
CA GLU A 196 -12.72 -30.17 15.33
C GLU A 196 -13.11 -28.68 15.13
N SER A 197 -12.18 -27.83 14.64
CA SER A 197 -12.44 -26.44 14.37
C SER A 197 -13.34 -26.20 13.12
N LEU A 198 -13.52 -27.21 12.29
CA LEU A 198 -14.37 -27.17 11.09
C LEU A 198 -15.84 -27.45 11.37
N GLN A 199 -16.17 -27.91 12.56
CA GLN A 199 -17.53 -28.20 13.02
C GLN A 199 -18.12 -26.97 13.72
#